data_0b00cf46e50ae30cca878e8bd41a51f7
#
_entry.id   0b00cf46e50ae30cca878e8bd41a51f7
#
_cell.length_a   1.000
_cell.length_b   1.000
_cell.length_c   1.000
_cell.angle_alpha   90.00
_cell.angle_beta   90.00
_cell.angle_gamma   90.00
#
_symmetry.space_group_name_H-M   'P 1'
#
loop_
_entity.id
_entity.type
_entity.pdbx_description
1 polymer ?
#
loop_
_entity_poly.entity_id
_entity_poly.type
_entity_poly.pdbx_seq_one_letter_code
_entity_poly.pdbx_strand_id
1 'polypeptide(L)'
;MDKEKLLKLLEKDGDMTLEEIAEQLGADTRDVAAQIDKYKETGVLLGVHAKVDWEKTKREYVTAMIELKVQPTRGHGFDAIAERLVNYPEIKSLYLMSGGYDIWMLIEGRSLREVAMFVAKKI
;
A
#
# COMPACT_ATOMS: atom_id res chain seq x y z
N MET A 1 22.92 -18.36 -4.75
CA MET A 1 21.48 -18.01 -4.86
C MET A 1 21.34 -16.61 -5.40
N ASP A 2 20.48 -16.47 -6.39
CA ASP A 2 20.15 -15.15 -6.94
C ASP A 2 19.14 -14.42 -6.00
N LYS A 3 19.64 -13.51 -5.20
CA LYS A 3 18.86 -12.80 -4.17
C LYS A 3 17.82 -11.85 -4.76
N GLU A 4 18.15 -11.23 -5.90
CA GLU A 4 17.19 -10.36 -6.58
C GLU A 4 16.04 -11.16 -7.17
N LYS A 5 16.33 -12.33 -7.74
CA LYS A 5 15.30 -13.23 -8.26
C LYS A 5 14.36 -13.71 -7.14
N LEU A 6 14.90 -13.95 -5.93
CA LEU A 6 14.09 -14.29 -4.77
C LEU A 6 13.07 -13.20 -4.46
N LEU A 7 13.50 -11.93 -4.43
CA LEU A 7 12.60 -10.82 -4.17
C LEU A 7 11.54 -10.67 -5.27
N LYS A 8 11.92 -10.86 -6.53
CA LYS A 8 10.98 -10.80 -7.66
C LYS A 8 9.93 -11.91 -7.60
N LEU A 9 10.31 -13.11 -7.18
CA LEU A 9 9.37 -14.21 -6.99
C LEU A 9 8.36 -13.90 -5.89
N LEU A 10 8.83 -13.40 -4.75
CA LEU A 10 7.96 -13.01 -3.63
C LEU A 10 7.03 -11.86 -3.98
N GLU A 11 7.53 -10.89 -4.73
CA GLU A 11 6.73 -9.76 -5.18
C GLU A 11 5.60 -10.21 -6.11
N LYS A 12 5.87 -11.18 -6.96
CA LYS A 12 4.90 -11.72 -7.91
C LYS A 12 3.88 -12.64 -7.24
N ASP A 13 4.33 -13.49 -6.32
CA ASP A 13 3.50 -14.46 -5.61
C ASP A 13 4.05 -14.71 -4.21
N GLY A 14 3.54 -13.96 -3.24
CA GLY A 14 3.95 -14.09 -1.84
C GLY A 14 3.49 -15.37 -1.16
N ASP A 15 2.64 -16.15 -1.81
CA ASP A 15 2.09 -17.40 -1.26
C ASP A 15 2.89 -18.65 -1.69
N MET A 16 3.99 -18.48 -2.39
CA MET A 16 4.86 -19.60 -2.76
C MET A 16 5.46 -20.24 -1.51
N THR A 17 5.51 -21.58 -1.54
CA THR A 17 6.19 -22.33 -0.47
C THR A 17 7.70 -22.19 -0.58
N LEU A 18 8.43 -22.45 0.51
CA LEU A 18 9.89 -22.44 0.50
C LEU A 18 10.44 -23.44 -0.53
N GLU A 19 9.81 -24.61 -0.65
CA GLU A 19 10.20 -25.65 -1.58
C GLU A 19 10.06 -25.17 -3.04
N GLU A 20 8.96 -24.51 -3.37
CA GLU A 20 8.72 -23.95 -4.70
C GLU A 20 9.75 -22.88 -5.06
N ILE A 21 10.04 -21.98 -4.12
CA ILE A 21 11.04 -20.93 -4.30
C ILE A 21 12.43 -21.55 -4.49
N ALA A 22 12.79 -22.48 -3.62
CA ALA A 22 14.09 -23.16 -3.67
C ALA A 22 14.30 -23.88 -5.00
N GLU A 23 13.26 -24.56 -5.49
CA GLU A 23 13.32 -25.24 -6.78
C GLU A 23 13.60 -24.25 -7.92
N GLN A 24 12.90 -23.11 -7.94
CA GLN A 24 13.09 -22.12 -9.00
C GLN A 24 14.45 -21.42 -8.92
N LEU A 25 15.02 -21.29 -7.73
CA LEU A 25 16.33 -20.68 -7.52
C LEU A 25 17.49 -21.66 -7.61
N GLY A 26 17.20 -22.97 -7.65
CA GLY A 26 18.24 -23.98 -7.55
C GLY A 26 18.99 -23.93 -6.25
N ALA A 27 18.31 -23.63 -5.15
CA ALA A 27 18.89 -23.41 -3.82
C ALA A 27 18.29 -24.34 -2.78
N ASP A 28 18.95 -24.44 -1.62
CA ASP A 28 18.44 -25.18 -0.46
C ASP A 28 17.35 -24.37 0.24
N THR A 29 16.28 -25.04 0.69
CA THR A 29 15.17 -24.38 1.41
C THR A 29 15.64 -23.61 2.65
N ARG A 30 16.65 -24.12 3.34
CA ARG A 30 17.23 -23.46 4.52
C ARG A 30 17.89 -22.15 4.18
N ASP A 31 18.59 -22.09 3.06
CA ASP A 31 19.24 -20.87 2.60
C ASP A 31 18.20 -19.84 2.15
N VAL A 32 17.14 -20.28 1.50
CA VAL A 32 16.01 -19.40 1.12
C VAL A 32 15.34 -18.82 2.37
N ALA A 33 15.03 -19.66 3.35
CA ALA A 33 14.42 -19.21 4.60
C ALA A 33 15.29 -18.21 5.35
N ALA A 34 16.58 -18.47 5.45
CA ALA A 34 17.52 -17.57 6.11
C ALA A 34 17.61 -16.21 5.39
N GLN A 35 17.59 -16.22 4.07
CA GLN A 35 17.64 -14.98 3.29
C GLN A 35 16.34 -14.16 3.43
N ILE A 36 15.19 -14.83 3.47
CA ILE A 36 13.91 -14.17 3.71
C ILE A 36 13.89 -13.51 5.09
N ASP A 37 14.35 -14.23 6.13
CA ASP A 37 14.44 -13.68 7.48
C ASP A 37 15.35 -12.47 7.53
N LYS A 38 16.47 -12.50 6.84
CA LYS A 38 17.40 -11.38 6.75
C LYS A 38 16.75 -10.17 6.08
N TYR A 39 15.98 -10.38 5.02
CA TYR A 39 15.27 -9.29 4.36
C TYR A 39 14.18 -8.68 5.24
N LYS A 40 13.51 -9.47 6.07
CA LYS A 40 12.56 -8.97 7.05
C LYS A 40 13.24 -8.12 8.12
N GLU A 41 14.37 -8.59 8.64
CA GLU A 41 15.14 -7.88 9.67
C GLU A 41 15.68 -6.54 9.16
N THR A 42 16.16 -6.51 7.93
CA THR A 42 16.75 -5.29 7.34
C THR A 42 15.73 -4.34 6.73
N GLY A 43 14.46 -4.72 6.71
CA GLY A 43 13.39 -3.88 6.17
C GLY A 43 13.28 -3.88 4.64
N VAL A 44 14.00 -4.78 3.95
CA VAL A 44 13.86 -4.93 2.50
C VAL A 44 12.53 -5.58 2.17
N LEU A 45 12.15 -6.62 2.90
CA LEU A 45 10.85 -7.26 2.76
C LEU A 45 9.93 -6.74 3.88
N LEU A 46 8.98 -5.92 3.49
CA LEU A 46 8.09 -5.24 4.43
C LEU A 46 6.95 -6.13 4.92
N GLY A 47 6.59 -7.13 4.16
CA GLY A 47 5.53 -8.06 4.52
C GLY A 47 4.89 -8.68 3.29
N VAL A 48 3.94 -9.56 3.54
CA VAL A 48 3.14 -10.22 2.51
C VAL A 48 1.68 -10.07 2.89
N HIS A 49 0.84 -9.69 1.95
CA HIS A 49 -0.59 -9.54 2.21
C HIS A 49 -1.42 -10.05 1.04
N ALA A 50 -2.66 -10.42 1.34
CA ALA A 50 -3.59 -10.93 0.34
C ALA A 50 -4.27 -9.78 -0.42
N LYS A 51 -4.57 -10.04 -1.69
CA LYS A 51 -5.54 -9.24 -2.45
C LYS A 51 -6.91 -9.84 -2.23
N VAL A 52 -7.89 -9.01 -1.89
CA VAL A 52 -9.25 -9.46 -1.61
C VAL A 52 -10.22 -8.67 -2.48
N ASP A 53 -11.08 -9.40 -3.17
CA ASP A 53 -12.20 -8.79 -3.89
C ASP A 53 -13.38 -8.68 -2.95
N TRP A 54 -13.50 -7.55 -2.29
CA TRP A 54 -14.53 -7.29 -1.29
C TRP A 54 -15.95 -7.25 -1.89
N GLU A 55 -16.06 -6.98 -3.20
CA GLU A 55 -17.35 -6.99 -3.88
C GLU A 55 -18.01 -8.38 -3.88
N LYS A 56 -17.20 -9.43 -3.82
CA LYS A 56 -17.68 -10.81 -3.75
C LYS A 56 -18.00 -11.28 -2.33
N THR A 57 -17.88 -10.41 -1.37
CA THR A 57 -18.24 -10.68 0.03
C THR A 57 -19.49 -9.90 0.40
N LYS A 58 -19.98 -10.11 1.64
CA LYS A 58 -21.10 -9.35 2.17
C LYS A 58 -20.69 -8.04 2.83
N ARG A 59 -19.42 -7.72 2.85
CA ARG A 59 -18.92 -6.49 3.46
C ARG A 59 -19.34 -5.29 2.61
N GLU A 60 -19.94 -4.32 3.25
CA GLU A 60 -20.19 -3.02 2.64
C GLU A 60 -18.86 -2.27 2.49
N TYR A 61 -18.58 -1.82 1.28
CA TYR A 61 -17.28 -1.27 0.96
C TYR A 61 -17.37 -0.37 -0.25
N VAL A 62 -16.88 0.85 -0.09
CA VAL A 62 -16.80 1.82 -1.17
C VAL A 62 -15.40 2.42 -1.19
N THR A 63 -14.81 2.44 -2.36
CA THR A 63 -13.54 3.11 -2.60
C THR A 63 -13.79 4.31 -3.50
N ALA A 64 -13.28 5.46 -3.12
CA ALA A 64 -13.40 6.68 -3.91
C ALA A 64 -12.01 7.28 -4.16
N MET A 65 -11.83 7.80 -5.38
CA MET A 65 -10.65 8.58 -5.74
C MET A 65 -10.98 10.05 -5.61
N ILE A 66 -10.19 10.78 -4.83
CA ILE A 66 -10.38 12.21 -4.58
C ILE A 66 -9.18 12.98 -5.11
N GLU A 67 -9.45 13.95 -5.95
CA GLU A 67 -8.46 14.91 -6.42
C GLU A 67 -8.63 16.19 -5.63
N LEU A 68 -7.56 16.63 -4.98
CA LEU A 68 -7.60 17.76 -4.08
C LEU A 68 -6.68 18.87 -4.59
N LYS A 69 -7.22 20.07 -4.71
CA LYS A 69 -6.43 21.25 -4.97
C LYS A 69 -6.17 21.95 -3.64
N VAL A 70 -4.91 22.13 -3.33
CA VAL A 70 -4.47 22.68 -2.05
C VAL A 70 -3.81 24.03 -2.26
N GLN A 71 -4.14 25.00 -1.41
CA GLN A 71 -3.41 26.26 -1.35
C GLN A 71 -2.52 26.18 -0.10
N PRO A 72 -1.20 26.00 -0.27
CA PRO A 72 -0.31 26.01 0.89
C PRO A 72 -0.31 27.39 1.52
N THR A 73 -0.49 27.45 2.84
CA THR A 73 -0.39 28.67 3.58
C THR A 73 1.05 28.91 4.02
N ARG A 74 1.35 30.13 4.40
CA ARG A 74 2.69 30.49 4.88
C ARG A 74 3.11 29.63 6.07
N GLY A 75 4.21 28.90 5.93
CA GLY A 75 4.70 27.96 6.95
C GLY A 75 4.08 26.57 6.87
N HIS A 76 3.14 26.32 5.96
CA HIS A 76 2.52 25.01 5.74
C HIS A 76 2.56 24.67 4.25
N GLY A 77 3.54 23.82 3.86
CA GLY A 77 3.66 23.32 2.50
C GLY A 77 2.82 22.07 2.25
N PHE A 78 2.89 21.56 1.02
CA PHE A 78 2.18 20.35 0.62
C PHE A 78 2.54 19.14 1.49
N ASP A 79 3.79 19.02 1.92
CA ASP A 79 4.25 17.90 2.74
C ASP A 79 3.57 17.87 4.11
N ALA A 80 3.37 19.03 4.73
CA ALA A 80 2.68 19.13 6.02
C ALA A 80 1.21 18.72 5.89
N ILE A 81 0.56 19.11 4.81
CA ILE A 81 -0.83 18.73 4.53
C ILE A 81 -0.93 17.24 4.29
N ALA A 82 -0.02 16.67 3.48
CA ALA A 82 0.04 15.24 3.20
C ALA A 82 0.25 14.43 4.47
N GLU A 83 1.18 14.84 5.34
CA GLU A 83 1.43 14.17 6.63
C GLU A 83 0.19 14.16 7.53
N ARG A 84 -0.57 15.25 7.55
CA ARG A 84 -1.81 15.30 8.31
C ARG A 84 -2.84 14.33 7.75
N LEU A 85 -3.00 14.28 6.43
CA LEU A 85 -4.00 13.46 5.77
C LEU A 85 -3.73 11.97 5.88
N VAL A 86 -2.47 11.53 5.77
CA VAL A 86 -2.13 10.09 5.86
C VAL A 86 -2.41 9.49 7.22
N ASN A 87 -2.58 10.30 8.25
CA ASN A 87 -2.93 9.82 9.58
C ASN A 87 -4.39 9.38 9.72
N TYR A 88 -5.26 9.73 8.79
CA TYR A 88 -6.64 9.26 8.80
C TYR A 88 -6.71 7.82 8.29
N PRO A 89 -7.31 6.88 9.07
CA PRO A 89 -7.41 5.47 8.63
C PRO A 89 -8.23 5.28 7.36
N GLU A 90 -9.12 6.21 7.03
CA GLU A 90 -9.94 6.16 5.81
C GLU A 90 -9.12 6.36 4.55
N ILE A 91 -7.97 7.03 4.66
CA ILE A 91 -7.09 7.28 3.50
C ILE A 91 -6.14 6.11 3.31
N LYS A 92 -6.30 5.40 2.19
CA LYS A 92 -5.51 4.20 1.87
C LYS A 92 -4.25 4.51 1.07
N SER A 93 -4.31 5.52 0.23
CA SER A 93 -3.17 5.96 -0.57
C SER A 93 -3.25 7.46 -0.78
N LEU A 94 -2.10 8.10 -0.84
CA LEU A 94 -1.99 9.52 -1.10
C LEU A 94 -0.79 9.78 -2.00
N TYR A 95 -0.99 10.55 -3.04
CA TYR A 95 0.07 10.92 -3.99
C TYR A 95 0.10 12.41 -4.18
N LEU A 96 1.30 12.99 -4.16
CA LEU A 96 1.54 14.36 -4.57
C LEU A 96 1.64 14.39 -6.09
N MET A 97 0.97 15.35 -6.71
CA MET A 97 0.88 15.43 -8.14
C MET A 97 1.35 16.80 -8.65
N SER A 98 1.91 16.81 -9.84
CA SER A 98 2.15 18.02 -10.61
C SER A 98 1.05 18.15 -11.67
N GLY A 99 0.46 19.34 -11.82
CA GLY A 99 -0.61 19.59 -12.80
C GLY A 99 -1.77 20.35 -12.21
N GLY A 100 -2.98 20.03 -12.67
CA GLY A 100 -4.21 20.73 -12.25
C GLY A 100 -4.64 20.50 -10.81
N TYR A 101 -4.27 19.36 -10.25
CA TYR A 101 -4.55 19.00 -8.87
C TYR A 101 -3.25 18.69 -8.15
N ASP A 102 -3.22 18.91 -6.85
CA ASP A 102 -2.00 18.82 -6.05
C ASP A 102 -1.86 17.48 -5.32
N ILE A 103 -2.99 16.93 -4.86
CA ILE A 103 -3.03 15.66 -4.13
C ILE A 103 -4.10 14.76 -4.73
N TRP A 104 -3.74 13.49 -4.86
CA TRP A 104 -4.64 12.43 -5.27
C TRP A 104 -4.72 11.41 -4.14
N MET A 105 -5.95 11.05 -3.72
CA MET A 105 -6.16 10.16 -2.60
C MET A 105 -7.12 9.04 -2.96
N LEU A 106 -6.88 7.87 -2.36
CA LEU A 106 -7.80 6.75 -2.37
C LEU A 106 -8.41 6.63 -0.97
N ILE A 107 -9.72 6.79 -0.87
CA ILE A 107 -10.44 6.78 0.39
C ILE A 107 -11.39 5.59 0.42
N GLU A 108 -11.44 4.88 1.54
CA GLU A 108 -12.34 3.77 1.79
C GLU A 108 -13.38 4.14 2.85
N GLY A 109 -14.59 3.66 2.65
CA GLY A 109 -15.66 3.74 3.61
C GLY A 109 -16.69 2.63 3.39
N ARG A 110 -17.69 2.56 4.26
CA ARG A 110 -18.76 1.57 4.16
C ARG A 110 -19.78 1.93 3.10
N SER A 111 -19.96 3.22 2.86
CA SER A 111 -20.93 3.73 1.90
C SER A 111 -20.41 5.00 1.25
N LEU A 112 -20.98 5.36 0.11
CA LEU A 112 -20.68 6.61 -0.56
C LEU A 112 -20.96 7.81 0.35
N ARG A 113 -22.04 7.74 1.15
CA ARG A 113 -22.38 8.78 2.12
C ARG A 113 -21.30 8.97 3.17
N GLU A 114 -20.77 7.88 3.72
CA GLU A 114 -19.69 7.92 4.71
C GLU A 114 -18.44 8.58 4.13
N VAL A 115 -18.06 8.20 2.91
CA VAL A 115 -16.92 8.81 2.21
C VAL A 115 -17.15 10.30 1.98
N ALA A 116 -18.33 10.68 1.50
CA ALA A 116 -18.67 12.07 1.25
C ALA A 116 -18.65 12.91 2.53
N MET A 117 -19.15 12.38 3.64
CA MET A 117 -19.12 13.06 4.94
C MET A 117 -17.70 13.20 5.46
N PHE A 118 -16.87 12.20 5.27
CA PHE A 118 -15.45 12.27 5.64
C PHE A 118 -14.75 13.40 4.89
N VAL A 119 -14.93 13.46 3.58
CA VAL A 119 -14.34 14.52 2.75
C VAL A 119 -14.79 15.90 3.21
N ALA A 120 -16.09 16.07 3.47
CA ALA A 120 -16.66 17.36 3.88
C ALA A 120 -16.16 17.82 5.25
N LYS A 121 -15.91 16.90 6.20
CA LYS A 121 -15.53 17.23 7.57
C LYS A 121 -14.03 17.31 7.82
N LYS A 122 -13.25 16.47 7.12
CA LYS A 122 -11.82 16.29 7.45
C LYS A 122 -10.89 16.87 6.39
N ILE A 123 -11.39 17.07 5.20
CA ILE A 123 -10.63 17.59 4.07
C ILE A 123 -11.23 18.92 3.60
#